data_3c7c2ceb01a2e6001fbaf501f762d6c4
#
_entry.id   3c7c2ceb01a2e6001fbaf501f762d6c4
#
_cell.length_a   1.000
_cell.length_b   1.000
_cell.length_c   1.000
_cell.angle_alpha   90.00
_cell.angle_beta   90.00
_cell.angle_gamma   90.00
#
_symmetry.space_group_name_H-M   'P 1'
#
loop_
_entity.id
_entity.type
_entity.pdbx_description
1 polymer ?
#
loop_
_entity_poly.entity_id
_entity_poly.type
_entity_poly.pdbx_seq_one_letter_code
_entity_poly.pdbx_strand_id
1 'polypeptide(L)'
;MKILLLCWRDSTHPQGGGSERYLERVGEYLAAQGHEVVFRTARHMNAASRERRNGVLYSRAGAKFSVYPRALLWMLFGARDFDVVVDTHNGIPFFARLATRAPVVILTHHCHREQWPVAGPVLARLGWFLESRVVPALYRKNTWVTVSEASKRDLEKLGIRGAYIIENGVDPLPEHVPTLEREADIHLVTLSRLVPHKQIEHAMDTVARIPGAILDVIGSGWWESQLREYARAHGVEDRVRFRGQVTEDYKHALLARADVHLMPSRKEGWGLAVMEAAQHGVPTVGYAFGLQDSVIDGETGVLVQREEEFAPAVRMLVDDPLLRRRLGHAARELAATFSWEKTGARFEELLEAEVRTRRR
;
A
#
# COMPACT_ATOMS: atom_id res chain seq x y z
N MET A 1 14.07 6.06 -22.39
CA MET A 1 13.86 7.33 -21.64
C MET A 1 14.73 7.32 -20.40
N LYS A 2 15.08 8.50 -19.91
CA LYS A 2 15.67 8.69 -18.59
C LYS A 2 14.59 9.16 -17.63
N ILE A 3 14.26 8.34 -16.62
CA ILE A 3 13.09 8.49 -15.76
C ILE A 3 13.53 8.72 -14.31
N LEU A 4 12.96 9.73 -13.66
CA LEU A 4 13.17 10.01 -12.25
C LEU A 4 11.92 9.63 -11.46
N LEU A 5 12.09 8.73 -10.49
CA LEU A 5 11.06 8.36 -9.51
C LEU A 5 11.38 8.99 -8.17
N LEU A 6 10.47 9.78 -7.62
CA LEU A 6 10.62 10.47 -6.35
C LEU A 6 9.71 9.83 -5.30
N CYS A 7 10.30 9.25 -4.26
CA CYS A 7 9.58 8.76 -3.08
C CYS A 7 10.38 9.03 -1.81
N TRP A 8 9.72 9.41 -0.71
CA TRP A 8 10.43 9.81 0.49
C TRP A 8 11.19 8.66 1.17
N ARG A 9 10.83 7.41 0.89
CA ARG A 9 11.52 6.19 1.34
C ARG A 9 11.44 5.11 0.29
N ASP A 10 12.26 4.07 0.42
CA ASP A 10 12.21 2.84 -0.35
C ASP A 10 11.78 1.65 0.52
N SER A 11 11.61 0.46 -0.07
CA SER A 11 11.17 -0.74 0.64
C SER A 11 12.18 -1.24 1.70
N THR A 12 13.46 -0.87 1.58
CA THR A 12 14.49 -1.25 2.59
C THR A 12 14.43 -0.37 3.84
N HIS A 13 13.64 0.71 3.81
CA HIS A 13 13.42 1.54 4.98
C HIS A 13 12.55 0.78 6.01
N PRO A 14 12.86 0.82 7.33
CA PRO A 14 12.10 0.10 8.36
C PRO A 14 10.59 0.39 8.39
N GLN A 15 10.17 1.52 7.81
CA GLN A 15 8.76 1.90 7.67
C GLN A 15 8.25 1.77 6.23
N GLY A 16 8.95 1.06 5.35
CA GLY A 16 8.51 0.77 3.99
C GLY A 16 7.15 0.07 3.96
N GLY A 17 6.40 0.26 2.87
CA GLY A 17 5.06 -0.32 2.70
C GLY A 17 4.67 -0.45 1.23
N GLY A 18 3.37 -0.66 0.99
CA GLY A 18 2.86 -0.94 -0.34
C GLY A 18 3.09 0.17 -1.37
N SER A 19 3.06 1.43 -0.95
CA SER A 19 3.29 2.57 -1.85
C SER A 19 4.73 2.62 -2.40
N GLU A 20 5.70 2.26 -1.56
CA GLU A 20 7.09 2.17 -1.94
C GLU A 20 7.32 1.00 -2.88
N ARG A 21 6.75 -0.17 -2.53
CA ARG A 21 6.82 -1.38 -3.35
C ARG A 21 6.23 -1.17 -4.75
N TYR A 22 5.09 -0.48 -4.84
CA TYR A 22 4.49 -0.12 -6.12
C TYR A 22 5.48 0.63 -7.03
N LEU A 23 6.05 1.73 -6.53
CA LEU A 23 6.93 2.55 -7.34
C LEU A 23 8.25 1.84 -7.67
N GLU A 24 8.74 0.98 -6.78
CA GLU A 24 9.91 0.14 -7.06
C GLU A 24 9.64 -0.87 -8.17
N ARG A 25 8.52 -1.59 -8.10
CA ARG A 25 8.14 -2.58 -9.13
C ARG A 25 7.93 -1.93 -10.49
N VAL A 26 7.29 -0.75 -10.52
CA VAL A 26 7.20 0.05 -11.75
C VAL A 26 8.59 0.43 -12.26
N GLY A 27 9.49 0.87 -11.39
CA GLY A 27 10.87 1.21 -11.74
C GLY A 27 11.66 0.01 -12.26
N GLU A 28 11.53 -1.15 -11.65
CA GLU A 28 12.15 -2.42 -12.07
C GLU A 28 11.65 -2.83 -13.45
N TYR A 29 10.34 -2.77 -13.69
CA TYR A 29 9.75 -3.04 -15.00
C TYR A 29 10.32 -2.09 -16.06
N LEU A 30 10.29 -0.77 -15.81
CA LEU A 30 10.81 0.22 -16.75
C LEU A 30 12.31 0.02 -17.04
N ALA A 31 13.10 -0.35 -16.04
CA ALA A 31 14.52 -0.67 -16.24
C ALA A 31 14.71 -1.93 -17.10
N ALA A 32 13.86 -2.95 -16.93
CA ALA A 32 13.86 -4.16 -17.75
C ALA A 32 13.48 -3.88 -19.22
N GLN A 33 12.65 -2.85 -19.47
CA GLN A 33 12.34 -2.36 -20.83
C GLN A 33 13.45 -1.48 -21.44
N GLY A 34 14.60 -1.36 -20.76
CA GLY A 34 15.77 -0.62 -21.28
C GLY A 34 15.75 0.88 -20.97
N HIS A 35 14.89 1.36 -20.07
CA HIS A 35 14.92 2.75 -19.61
C HIS A 35 15.99 2.96 -18.54
N GLU A 36 16.59 4.16 -18.51
CA GLU A 36 17.45 4.59 -17.39
C GLU A 36 16.57 5.10 -16.25
N VAL A 37 16.50 4.35 -15.16
CA VAL A 37 15.63 4.67 -14.02
C VAL A 37 16.45 5.06 -12.81
N VAL A 38 16.17 6.24 -12.27
CA VAL A 38 16.76 6.75 -11.01
C VAL A 38 15.65 6.88 -9.98
N PHE A 39 15.82 6.21 -8.83
CA PHE A 39 14.92 6.29 -7.68
C PHE A 39 15.54 7.19 -6.62
N ARG A 40 14.99 8.39 -6.41
CA ARG A 40 15.47 9.35 -5.42
C ARG A 40 14.65 9.26 -4.15
N THR A 41 15.35 9.03 -3.00
CA THR A 41 14.70 8.76 -1.71
C THR A 41 15.53 9.23 -0.52
N ALA A 42 14.96 9.17 0.70
CA ALA A 42 15.69 9.45 1.93
C ALA A 42 16.73 8.35 2.20
N ARG A 43 17.76 8.71 2.94
CA ARG A 43 18.76 7.79 3.45
C ARG A 43 18.37 7.31 4.84
N HIS A 44 18.48 6.02 5.09
CA HIS A 44 18.37 5.44 6.44
C HIS A 44 19.70 4.79 6.85
N MET A 45 19.84 4.44 8.15
CA MET A 45 21.14 4.11 8.75
C MET A 45 21.94 3.02 8.02
N ASN A 46 21.29 2.00 7.50
CA ASN A 46 21.93 0.84 6.87
C ASN A 46 21.95 0.90 5.34
N ALA A 47 21.51 2.00 4.73
CA ALA A 47 21.42 2.11 3.29
C ALA A 47 22.62 2.86 2.69
N ALA A 48 23.19 2.30 1.62
CA ALA A 48 24.19 3.00 0.80
C ALA A 48 23.59 4.26 0.17
N SER A 49 24.40 5.33 0.03
CA SER A 49 23.94 6.57 -0.61
C SER A 49 23.61 6.39 -2.09
N ARG A 50 24.26 5.42 -2.74
CA ARG A 50 23.98 4.97 -4.11
C ARG A 50 24.03 3.46 -4.16
N GLU A 51 23.09 2.86 -4.87
CA GLU A 51 22.97 1.42 -5.05
C GLU A 51 22.26 1.15 -6.38
N ARG A 52 22.69 0.12 -7.12
CA ARG A 52 21.93 -0.39 -8.25
C ARG A 52 21.29 -1.71 -7.87
N ARG A 53 19.97 -1.78 -7.96
CA ARG A 53 19.20 -3.01 -7.64
C ARG A 53 18.13 -3.21 -8.72
N ASN A 54 18.08 -4.41 -9.30
CA ASN A 54 17.15 -4.78 -10.37
C ASN A 54 17.08 -3.74 -11.52
N GLY A 55 18.25 -3.25 -11.97
CA GLY A 55 18.36 -2.26 -13.03
C GLY A 55 18.15 -0.79 -12.59
N VAL A 56 17.51 -0.55 -11.46
CA VAL A 56 17.20 0.80 -10.93
C VAL A 56 18.37 1.36 -10.13
N LEU A 57 18.72 2.62 -10.38
CA LEU A 57 19.72 3.36 -9.61
C LEU A 57 19.07 4.08 -8.43
N TYR A 58 19.23 3.57 -7.23
CA TYR A 58 18.81 4.24 -5.99
C TYR A 58 19.79 5.35 -5.62
N SER A 59 19.28 6.57 -5.43
CA SER A 59 20.04 7.74 -4.98
C SER A 59 19.43 8.25 -3.68
N ARG A 60 20.09 8.01 -2.54
CA ARG A 60 19.57 8.30 -1.21
C ARG A 60 20.26 9.51 -0.59
N ALA A 61 19.48 10.51 -0.16
CA ALA A 61 20.02 11.64 0.60
C ALA A 61 18.94 12.31 1.46
N GLY A 62 19.34 12.80 2.62
CA GLY A 62 18.42 13.40 3.58
C GLY A 62 17.70 12.38 4.44
N ALA A 63 16.93 12.88 5.42
CA ALA A 63 16.06 12.14 6.30
C ALA A 63 14.59 12.45 5.96
N LYS A 64 13.65 11.97 6.75
CA LYS A 64 12.20 12.08 6.56
C LYS A 64 11.69 13.43 6.01
N PHE A 65 12.20 14.54 6.53
CA PHE A 65 11.78 15.88 6.08
C PHE A 65 12.80 16.57 5.16
N SER A 66 14.10 16.31 5.36
CA SER A 66 15.15 16.95 4.55
C SER A 66 15.33 16.32 3.16
N VAL A 67 14.71 15.18 2.88
CA VAL A 67 14.73 14.55 1.54
C VAL A 67 14.09 15.47 0.50
N TYR A 68 13.00 16.16 0.82
CA TYR A 68 12.26 17.05 -0.09
C TYR A 68 13.11 18.22 -0.58
N PRO A 69 13.61 19.12 0.27
CA PRO A 69 14.45 20.22 -0.19
C PRO A 69 15.76 19.74 -0.83
N ARG A 70 16.35 18.64 -0.35
CA ARG A 70 17.55 18.08 -0.99
C ARG A 70 17.30 17.54 -2.40
N ALA A 71 16.17 16.88 -2.62
CA ALA A 71 15.80 16.42 -3.95
C ALA A 71 15.48 17.60 -4.88
N LEU A 72 14.78 18.62 -4.38
CA LEU A 72 14.47 19.84 -5.14
C LEU A 72 15.76 20.55 -5.59
N LEU A 73 16.70 20.80 -4.68
CA LEU A 73 17.99 21.41 -4.99
C LEU A 73 18.82 20.54 -5.96
N TRP A 74 18.80 19.23 -5.77
CA TRP A 74 19.49 18.31 -6.65
C TRP A 74 18.93 18.34 -8.09
N MET A 75 17.62 18.43 -8.27
CA MET A 75 16.99 18.62 -9.56
C MET A 75 17.31 19.98 -10.18
N LEU A 76 17.33 21.05 -9.40
CA LEU A 76 17.62 22.41 -9.88
C LEU A 76 19.05 22.56 -10.38
N PHE A 77 20.02 21.97 -9.69
CA PHE A 77 21.44 22.24 -9.90
C PHE A 77 22.25 21.09 -10.48
N GLY A 78 21.78 19.84 -10.39
CA GLY A 78 22.59 18.67 -10.71
C GLY A 78 21.96 17.60 -11.58
N ALA A 79 20.66 17.61 -11.82
CA ALA A 79 19.98 16.53 -12.54
C ALA A 79 18.85 17.06 -13.43
N ARG A 80 19.25 17.66 -14.57
CA ARG A 80 18.33 18.37 -15.47
C ARG A 80 17.90 17.61 -16.71
N ASP A 81 18.49 16.45 -16.95
CA ASP A 81 18.41 15.69 -18.21
C ASP A 81 17.43 14.50 -18.16
N PHE A 82 16.46 14.53 -17.28
CA PHE A 82 15.38 13.54 -17.25
C PHE A 82 14.34 13.85 -18.33
N ASP A 83 13.87 12.79 -19.02
CA ASP A 83 12.78 12.88 -19.98
C ASP A 83 11.43 13.06 -19.27
N VAL A 84 11.25 12.43 -18.10
CA VAL A 84 10.02 12.50 -17.29
C VAL A 84 10.32 12.28 -15.79
N VAL A 85 9.51 12.87 -14.92
CA VAL A 85 9.60 12.73 -13.46
C VAL A 85 8.27 12.22 -12.92
N VAL A 86 8.32 11.19 -12.07
CA VAL A 86 7.17 10.73 -11.26
C VAL A 86 7.36 11.27 -9.84
N ASP A 87 6.46 12.13 -9.41
CA ASP A 87 6.48 12.77 -8.10
C ASP A 87 5.41 12.13 -7.20
N THR A 88 5.84 11.37 -6.19
CA THR A 88 4.91 10.68 -5.30
C THR A 88 4.30 11.63 -4.28
N HIS A 89 2.98 11.71 -4.28
CA HIS A 89 2.18 12.49 -3.36
C HIS A 89 1.67 11.63 -2.21
N ASN A 90 2.52 11.44 -1.20
CA ASN A 90 2.19 10.76 0.05
C ASN A 90 2.08 11.79 1.19
N GLY A 91 0.97 12.55 1.20
CA GLY A 91 0.75 13.74 2.04
C GLY A 91 1.27 15.02 1.39
N ILE A 92 2.56 15.12 1.09
CA ILE A 92 3.15 16.21 0.28
C ILE A 92 4.06 15.61 -0.81
N PRO A 93 4.08 16.17 -2.03
CA PRO A 93 5.00 15.77 -3.09
C PRO A 93 6.38 16.41 -2.88
N PHE A 94 7.32 16.07 -3.76
CA PHE A 94 8.65 16.69 -3.81
C PHE A 94 8.67 18.07 -4.46
N PHE A 95 7.53 18.55 -4.94
CA PHE A 95 7.39 19.80 -5.67
C PHE A 95 8.26 19.83 -6.94
N ALA A 96 8.44 18.69 -7.61
CA ALA A 96 9.27 18.53 -8.80
C ALA A 96 8.91 19.52 -9.91
N ARG A 97 7.63 19.90 -10.02
CA ARG A 97 7.13 20.91 -10.98
C ARG A 97 7.87 22.24 -10.90
N LEU A 98 8.44 22.59 -9.74
CA LEU A 98 9.19 23.83 -9.53
C LEU A 98 10.67 23.71 -9.91
N ALA A 99 11.19 22.48 -10.07
CA ALA A 99 12.61 22.21 -10.21
C ALA A 99 13.01 21.60 -11.57
N THR A 100 12.05 21.18 -12.39
CA THR A 100 12.33 20.57 -13.68
C THR A 100 11.48 21.15 -14.80
N ARG A 101 12.02 21.08 -16.02
CA ARG A 101 11.28 21.35 -17.26
C ARG A 101 10.67 20.09 -17.85
N ALA A 102 11.08 18.90 -17.41
CA ALA A 102 10.48 17.64 -17.85
C ALA A 102 8.99 17.56 -17.45
N PRO A 103 8.18 16.78 -18.18
CA PRO A 103 6.83 16.44 -17.71
C PRO A 103 6.90 15.82 -16.32
N VAL A 104 5.94 16.16 -15.46
CA VAL A 104 5.83 15.61 -14.12
C VAL A 104 4.49 14.91 -14.00
N VAL A 105 4.52 13.62 -13.68
CA VAL A 105 3.35 12.78 -13.34
C VAL A 105 3.24 12.69 -11.83
N ILE A 106 2.06 12.92 -11.29
CA ILE A 106 1.82 12.80 -9.85
C ILE A 106 1.22 11.45 -9.54
N LEU A 107 1.87 10.71 -8.67
CA LEU A 107 1.38 9.41 -8.16
C LEU A 107 0.82 9.57 -6.75
N THR A 108 -0.46 9.27 -6.56
CA THR A 108 -1.14 9.33 -5.25
C THR A 108 -1.80 8.00 -4.95
N HIS A 109 -1.40 7.34 -3.88
CA HIS A 109 -2.02 6.08 -3.44
C HIS A 109 -3.33 6.34 -2.67
N HIS A 110 -3.35 7.33 -1.80
CA HIS A 110 -4.53 7.79 -1.06
C HIS A 110 -4.27 9.17 -0.46
N CYS A 111 -5.35 9.90 -0.14
CA CYS A 111 -5.26 11.16 0.59
C CYS A 111 -5.00 10.90 2.08
N HIS A 112 -4.19 11.76 2.72
CA HIS A 112 -3.67 11.54 4.09
C HIS A 112 -4.50 12.23 5.18
N ARG A 113 -5.72 12.66 4.89
CA ARG A 113 -6.57 13.42 5.81
C ARG A 113 -6.66 12.78 7.20
N GLU A 114 -6.87 11.47 7.27
CA GLU A 114 -7.01 10.70 8.50
C GLU A 114 -5.67 10.43 9.20
N GLN A 115 -4.55 10.65 8.51
CA GLN A 115 -3.21 10.41 9.05
C GLN A 115 -2.57 11.68 9.62
N TRP A 116 -2.95 12.87 9.13
CA TRP A 116 -2.40 14.14 9.57
C TRP A 116 -2.55 14.40 11.07
N PRO A 117 -3.66 14.05 11.75
CA PRO A 117 -3.81 14.25 13.20
C PRO A 117 -2.69 13.66 14.05
N VAL A 118 -2.05 12.58 13.60
CA VAL A 118 -0.91 11.95 14.29
C VAL A 118 0.31 12.88 14.39
N ALA A 119 0.44 13.84 13.49
CA ALA A 119 1.54 14.82 13.49
C ALA A 119 1.35 15.98 14.48
N GLY A 120 0.23 16.01 15.19
CA GLY A 120 -0.14 17.11 16.09
C GLY A 120 -0.90 18.24 15.38
N PRO A 121 -1.62 19.10 16.14
CA PRO A 121 -2.66 19.99 15.59
C PRO A 121 -2.14 21.02 14.58
N VAL A 122 -0.94 21.57 14.78
CA VAL A 122 -0.36 22.59 13.90
C VAL A 122 0.10 21.97 12.58
N LEU A 123 0.90 20.90 12.66
CA LEU A 123 1.39 20.20 11.47
C LEU A 123 0.25 19.52 10.69
N ALA A 124 -0.78 19.05 11.38
CA ALA A 124 -1.97 18.49 10.76
C ALA A 124 -2.70 19.52 9.90
N ARG A 125 -2.92 20.74 10.41
CA ARG A 125 -3.58 21.83 9.66
C ARG A 125 -2.74 22.27 8.47
N LEU A 126 -1.43 22.48 8.68
CA LEU A 126 -0.52 22.86 7.61
C LEU A 126 -0.41 21.78 6.53
N GLY A 127 -0.22 20.53 6.92
CA GLY A 127 -0.11 19.40 6.00
C GLY A 127 -1.39 19.22 5.18
N TRP A 128 -2.55 19.27 5.83
CA TRP A 128 -3.82 19.19 5.12
C TRP A 128 -4.06 20.40 4.18
N PHE A 129 -3.67 21.61 4.58
CA PHE A 129 -3.75 22.77 3.72
C PHE A 129 -2.86 22.61 2.47
N LEU A 130 -1.62 22.13 2.65
CA LEU A 130 -0.73 21.86 1.53
C LEU A 130 -1.32 20.78 0.61
N GLU A 131 -1.73 19.64 1.18
CA GLU A 131 -2.28 18.50 0.42
C GLU A 131 -3.59 18.86 -0.30
N SER A 132 -4.50 19.59 0.35
CA SER A 132 -5.84 19.83 -0.18
C SER A 132 -6.00 21.10 -1.02
N ARG A 133 -5.07 22.06 -0.95
CA ARG A 133 -5.18 23.35 -1.63
C ARG A 133 -3.97 23.68 -2.50
N VAL A 134 -2.78 23.63 -1.90
CA VAL A 134 -1.56 24.07 -2.61
C VAL A 134 -1.17 23.10 -3.71
N VAL A 135 -1.14 21.80 -3.39
CA VAL A 135 -0.74 20.75 -4.34
C VAL A 135 -1.72 20.66 -5.51
N PRO A 136 -3.05 20.59 -5.33
CA PRO A 136 -3.99 20.60 -6.45
C PRO A 136 -3.87 21.84 -7.34
N ALA A 137 -3.64 23.02 -6.77
CA ALA A 137 -3.46 24.25 -7.53
C ALA A 137 -2.16 24.23 -8.36
N LEU A 138 -1.05 23.80 -7.75
CA LEU A 138 0.26 23.75 -8.41
C LEU A 138 0.31 22.73 -9.54
N TYR A 139 -0.30 21.56 -9.33
CA TYR A 139 -0.27 20.44 -10.25
C TYR A 139 -1.54 20.30 -11.10
N ARG A 140 -2.37 21.33 -11.18
CA ARG A 140 -3.66 21.31 -11.90
C ARG A 140 -3.55 20.89 -13.38
N LYS A 141 -2.41 21.17 -14.02
CA LYS A 141 -2.16 20.85 -15.44
C LYS A 141 -1.31 19.60 -15.63
N ASN A 142 -0.96 18.91 -14.55
CA ASN A 142 -0.15 17.71 -14.62
C ASN A 142 -1.04 16.48 -14.68
N THR A 143 -0.51 15.40 -15.19
CA THR A 143 -1.16 14.09 -15.20
C THR A 143 -1.08 13.48 -13.80
N TRP A 144 -2.22 13.00 -13.33
CA TRP A 144 -2.35 12.32 -12.04
C TRP A 144 -2.61 10.85 -12.25
N VAL A 145 -1.94 10.04 -11.46
CA VAL A 145 -2.11 8.59 -11.37
C VAL A 145 -2.51 8.23 -9.95
N THR A 146 -3.45 7.32 -9.84
CA THR A 146 -3.86 6.70 -8.57
C THR A 146 -4.08 5.21 -8.75
N VAL A 147 -4.32 4.49 -7.66
CA VAL A 147 -4.33 3.02 -7.65
C VAL A 147 -5.72 2.41 -7.54
N SER A 148 -6.77 3.22 -7.36
CA SER A 148 -8.14 2.73 -7.14
C SER A 148 -9.19 3.78 -7.49
N GLU A 149 -10.43 3.33 -7.75
CA GLU A 149 -11.59 4.22 -7.91
C GLU A 149 -11.88 4.99 -6.61
N ALA A 150 -11.66 4.37 -5.45
CA ALA A 150 -11.82 5.05 -4.16
C ALA A 150 -10.85 6.23 -4.01
N SER A 151 -9.58 6.04 -4.34
CA SER A 151 -8.56 7.09 -4.30
C SER A 151 -8.82 8.17 -5.35
N LYS A 152 -9.31 7.81 -6.54
CA LYS A 152 -9.71 8.76 -7.58
C LYS A 152 -10.85 9.66 -7.11
N ARG A 153 -11.90 9.09 -6.50
CA ARG A 153 -12.98 9.88 -5.90
C ARG A 153 -12.50 10.86 -4.82
N ASP A 154 -11.49 10.48 -4.04
CA ASP A 154 -10.91 11.40 -3.06
C ASP A 154 -10.13 12.54 -3.73
N LEU A 155 -9.40 12.27 -4.81
CA LEU A 155 -8.74 13.31 -5.61
C LEU A 155 -9.77 14.25 -6.26
N GLU A 156 -10.90 13.75 -6.73
CA GLU A 156 -12.00 14.56 -7.29
C GLU A 156 -12.59 15.53 -6.26
N LYS A 157 -12.71 15.12 -4.99
CA LYS A 157 -13.12 16.00 -3.88
C LYS A 157 -12.11 17.14 -3.65
N LEU A 158 -10.84 16.95 -4.03
CA LEU A 158 -9.81 17.99 -3.99
C LEU A 158 -9.74 18.83 -5.27
N GLY A 159 -10.66 18.61 -6.23
CA GLY A 159 -10.73 19.33 -7.50
C GLY A 159 -9.83 18.77 -8.60
N ILE A 160 -9.21 17.62 -8.40
CA ILE A 160 -8.36 16.93 -9.37
C ILE A 160 -9.25 16.00 -10.19
N ARG A 161 -9.40 16.30 -11.50
CA ARG A 161 -10.24 15.52 -12.41
C ARG A 161 -9.39 14.76 -13.42
N GLY A 162 -9.89 13.61 -13.86
CA GLY A 162 -9.25 12.81 -14.91
C GLY A 162 -7.98 12.08 -14.48
N ALA A 163 -7.84 11.77 -13.18
CA ALA A 163 -6.75 10.92 -12.73
C ALA A 163 -6.86 9.52 -13.35
N TYR A 164 -5.74 9.02 -13.88
CA TYR A 164 -5.63 7.65 -14.39
C TYR A 164 -5.58 6.67 -13.21
N ILE A 165 -6.29 5.56 -13.33
CA ILE A 165 -6.16 4.46 -12.40
C ILE A 165 -5.21 3.44 -13.00
N ILE A 166 -4.09 3.21 -12.31
CA ILE A 166 -3.16 2.12 -12.61
C ILE A 166 -3.00 1.33 -11.33
N GLU A 167 -3.69 0.20 -11.25
CA GLU A 167 -3.80 -0.64 -10.07
C GLU A 167 -2.43 -1.24 -9.69
N ASN A 168 -2.31 -1.69 -8.45
CA ASN A 168 -1.13 -2.45 -8.03
C ASN A 168 -1.05 -3.79 -8.77
N GLY A 169 0.15 -4.26 -8.99
CA GLY A 169 0.38 -5.67 -9.27
C GLY A 169 0.47 -6.47 -7.98
N VAL A 170 0.49 -7.78 -8.13
CA VAL A 170 0.72 -8.75 -7.05
C VAL A 170 2.01 -9.51 -7.37
N ASP A 171 2.86 -9.69 -6.37
CA ASP A 171 4.07 -10.48 -6.55
C ASP A 171 3.71 -11.96 -6.76
N PRO A 172 4.46 -12.70 -7.58
CA PRO A 172 4.26 -14.14 -7.68
C PRO A 172 4.48 -14.81 -6.32
N LEU A 173 3.79 -15.91 -6.10
CA LEU A 173 4.02 -16.72 -4.90
C LEU A 173 5.49 -17.17 -4.84
N PRO A 174 6.09 -17.26 -3.65
CA PRO A 174 7.41 -17.85 -3.47
C PRO A 174 7.45 -19.28 -4.05
N GLU A 175 8.60 -19.67 -4.58
CA GLU A 175 8.80 -21.03 -5.12
C GLU A 175 8.52 -22.12 -4.07
N HIS A 176 8.78 -21.81 -2.81
CA HIS A 176 8.53 -22.70 -1.70
C HIS A 176 7.74 -22.01 -0.60
N VAL A 177 6.51 -22.46 -0.40
CA VAL A 177 5.66 -22.03 0.73
C VAL A 177 5.59 -23.18 1.74
N PRO A 178 6.20 -23.02 2.94
CA PRO A 178 6.16 -24.05 3.97
C PRO A 178 4.72 -24.37 4.39
N THR A 179 4.42 -25.65 4.59
CA THR A 179 3.14 -26.06 5.19
C THR A 179 3.23 -25.91 6.71
N LEU A 180 2.33 -25.14 7.30
CA LEU A 180 2.22 -24.99 8.76
C LEU A 180 1.13 -25.92 9.30
N GLU A 181 1.42 -26.55 10.43
CA GLU A 181 0.41 -27.33 11.16
C GLU A 181 -0.73 -26.43 11.65
N ARG A 182 -1.92 -26.99 11.68
CA ARG A 182 -3.08 -26.32 12.27
C ARG A 182 -3.08 -26.51 13.77
N GLU A 183 -3.04 -25.44 14.52
CA GLU A 183 -2.98 -25.42 15.99
C GLU A 183 -4.34 -25.07 16.62
N ALA A 184 -5.32 -24.77 15.77
CA ALA A 184 -6.68 -24.43 16.17
C ALA A 184 -7.67 -24.81 15.06
N ASP A 185 -8.94 -24.89 15.39
CA ASP A 185 -10.00 -25.19 14.40
C ASP A 185 -10.14 -24.05 13.38
N ILE A 186 -9.99 -22.81 13.84
CA ILE A 186 -10.12 -21.61 13.01
C ILE A 186 -8.86 -20.74 13.12
N HIS A 187 -8.26 -20.46 11.97
CA HIS A 187 -7.13 -19.56 11.81
C HIS A 187 -7.57 -18.27 11.12
N LEU A 188 -7.50 -17.17 11.83
CA LEU A 188 -7.69 -15.82 11.31
C LEU A 188 -6.33 -15.16 11.11
N VAL A 189 -6.21 -14.29 10.12
CA VAL A 189 -4.97 -13.57 9.84
C VAL A 189 -5.25 -12.11 9.54
N THR A 190 -4.39 -11.21 9.99
CA THR A 190 -4.32 -9.83 9.51
C THR A 190 -2.87 -9.50 9.13
N LEU A 191 -2.71 -8.79 8.02
CA LEU A 191 -1.41 -8.40 7.47
C LEU A 191 -1.39 -6.89 7.25
N SER A 192 -0.70 -6.15 8.12
CA SER A 192 -0.61 -4.69 7.99
C SER A 192 0.49 -4.09 8.85
N ARG A 193 0.76 -2.80 8.64
CA ARG A 193 1.52 -2.02 9.64
C ARG A 193 0.66 -1.84 10.90
N LEU A 194 1.27 -1.97 12.07
CA LEU A 194 0.58 -1.80 13.35
C LEU A 194 0.51 -0.30 13.70
N VAL A 195 -0.55 0.34 13.20
CA VAL A 195 -0.84 1.77 13.40
C VAL A 195 -2.35 1.97 13.62
N PRO A 196 -2.81 3.03 14.33
CA PRO A 196 -4.19 3.16 14.79
C PRO A 196 -5.27 3.03 13.71
N HIS A 197 -5.04 3.57 12.50
CA HIS A 197 -6.05 3.53 11.44
C HIS A 197 -6.26 2.14 10.81
N LYS A 198 -5.43 1.16 11.18
CA LYS A 198 -5.61 -0.25 10.81
C LYS A 198 -6.62 -0.98 11.69
N GLN A 199 -6.96 -0.41 12.84
CA GLN A 199 -8.04 -0.88 13.73
C GLN A 199 -7.96 -2.39 14.02
N ILE A 200 -6.76 -2.91 14.31
CA ILE A 200 -6.53 -4.34 14.55
C ILE A 200 -7.29 -4.82 15.80
N GLU A 201 -7.64 -3.88 16.68
CA GLU A 201 -8.53 -4.09 17.81
C GLU A 201 -9.84 -4.78 17.42
N HIS A 202 -10.46 -4.41 16.28
CA HIS A 202 -11.69 -5.06 15.80
C HIS A 202 -11.48 -6.52 15.34
N ALA A 203 -10.28 -6.86 14.88
CA ALA A 203 -9.92 -8.26 14.61
C ALA A 203 -9.78 -9.05 15.93
N MET A 204 -9.26 -8.43 16.99
CA MET A 204 -9.16 -9.05 18.32
C MET A 204 -10.55 -9.25 18.97
N ASP A 205 -11.45 -8.27 18.83
CA ASP A 205 -12.85 -8.39 19.27
C ASP A 205 -13.57 -9.52 18.54
N THR A 206 -13.21 -9.77 17.28
CA THR A 206 -13.73 -10.90 16.53
C THR A 206 -13.25 -12.22 17.12
N VAL A 207 -11.98 -12.34 17.49
CA VAL A 207 -11.43 -13.53 18.17
C VAL A 207 -12.15 -13.77 19.51
N ALA A 208 -12.45 -12.70 20.28
CA ALA A 208 -13.18 -12.82 21.54
C ALA A 208 -14.56 -13.47 21.34
N ARG A 209 -15.20 -13.22 20.20
CA ARG A 209 -16.56 -13.70 19.88
C ARG A 209 -16.60 -15.04 19.15
N ILE A 210 -15.46 -15.58 18.69
CA ILE A 210 -15.39 -16.87 17.99
C ILE A 210 -14.57 -17.85 18.83
N PRO A 211 -15.20 -18.78 19.56
CA PRO A 211 -14.49 -19.80 20.34
C PRO A 211 -13.58 -20.67 19.46
N GLY A 212 -12.41 -21.01 19.95
CA GLY A 212 -11.44 -21.85 19.23
C GLY A 212 -10.68 -21.13 18.11
N ALA A 213 -10.99 -19.85 17.80
CA ALA A 213 -10.24 -19.09 16.81
C ALA A 213 -8.95 -18.52 17.40
N ILE A 214 -7.89 -18.53 16.60
CA ILE A 214 -6.64 -17.81 16.83
C ILE A 214 -6.45 -16.75 15.74
N LEU A 215 -5.73 -15.68 16.05
CA LEU A 215 -5.40 -14.59 15.13
C LEU A 215 -3.88 -14.46 14.99
N ASP A 216 -3.38 -14.63 13.78
CA ASP A 216 -2.02 -14.24 13.42
C ASP A 216 -1.99 -12.78 12.99
N VAL A 217 -1.25 -11.95 13.73
CA VAL A 217 -1.02 -10.53 13.41
C VAL A 217 0.35 -10.40 12.77
N ILE A 218 0.39 -10.22 11.45
CA ILE A 218 1.62 -10.11 10.66
C ILE A 218 1.92 -8.64 10.40
N GLY A 219 3.15 -8.24 10.70
CA GLY A 219 3.64 -6.87 10.54
C GLY A 219 4.11 -6.25 11.83
N SER A 220 4.60 -5.03 11.75
CA SER A 220 5.11 -4.28 12.91
C SER A 220 4.67 -2.82 12.86
N GLY A 221 4.79 -2.12 13.98
CA GLY A 221 4.47 -0.71 14.06
C GLY A 221 4.52 -0.17 15.48
N TRP A 222 4.48 1.15 15.60
CA TRP A 222 4.60 1.83 16.89
C TRP A 222 3.36 1.66 17.79
N TRP A 223 2.27 1.11 17.25
CA TRP A 223 1.01 0.83 17.98
C TRP A 223 0.98 -0.58 18.59
N GLU A 224 2.02 -1.40 18.41
CA GLU A 224 2.03 -2.79 18.86
C GLU A 224 1.85 -2.94 20.37
N SER A 225 2.48 -2.08 21.19
CA SER A 225 2.35 -2.13 22.64
C SER A 225 0.90 -1.93 23.11
N GLN A 226 0.19 -1.00 22.48
CA GLN A 226 -1.22 -0.73 22.75
C GLN A 226 -2.11 -1.91 22.33
N LEU A 227 -1.79 -2.55 21.20
CA LEU A 227 -2.52 -3.74 20.76
C LEU A 227 -2.33 -4.93 21.72
N ARG A 228 -1.11 -5.13 22.23
CA ARG A 228 -0.84 -6.19 23.24
C ARG A 228 -1.56 -5.91 24.56
N GLU A 229 -1.63 -4.66 24.98
CA GLU A 229 -2.41 -4.25 26.16
C GLU A 229 -3.89 -4.47 25.94
N TYR A 230 -4.40 -4.12 24.75
CA TYR A 230 -5.78 -4.36 24.35
C TYR A 230 -6.13 -5.85 24.40
N ALA A 231 -5.28 -6.73 23.84
CA ALA A 231 -5.49 -8.17 23.84
C ALA A 231 -5.60 -8.74 25.29
N ARG A 232 -4.73 -8.26 26.19
CA ARG A 232 -4.79 -8.64 27.62
C ARG A 232 -6.07 -8.17 28.30
N ALA A 233 -6.43 -6.90 28.09
CA ALA A 233 -7.63 -6.31 28.69
C ALA A 233 -8.94 -7.02 28.27
N HIS A 234 -8.94 -7.61 27.06
CA HIS A 234 -10.09 -8.33 26.49
C HIS A 234 -9.97 -9.86 26.63
N GLY A 235 -8.95 -10.36 27.34
CA GLY A 235 -8.79 -11.81 27.62
C GLY A 235 -8.54 -12.67 26.38
N VAL A 236 -7.88 -12.11 25.34
CA VAL A 236 -7.58 -12.83 24.10
C VAL A 236 -6.07 -12.96 23.84
N GLU A 237 -5.22 -12.58 24.77
CA GLU A 237 -3.76 -12.57 24.60
C GLU A 237 -3.20 -13.94 24.20
N ASP A 238 -3.73 -15.04 24.73
CA ASP A 238 -3.29 -16.41 24.39
C ASP A 238 -3.72 -16.85 22.98
N ARG A 239 -4.66 -16.15 22.36
CA ARG A 239 -5.22 -16.45 21.05
C ARG A 239 -4.81 -15.44 19.97
N VAL A 240 -4.11 -14.35 20.33
CA VAL A 240 -3.58 -13.35 19.42
C VAL A 240 -2.07 -13.46 19.34
N ARG A 241 -1.55 -13.82 18.18
CA ARG A 241 -0.13 -14.10 17.93
C ARG A 241 0.50 -13.00 17.10
N PHE A 242 1.24 -12.13 17.74
CA PHE A 242 2.02 -11.11 17.06
C PHE A 242 3.27 -11.74 16.41
N ARG A 243 3.27 -11.87 15.09
CA ARG A 243 4.35 -12.49 14.32
C ARG A 243 5.48 -11.53 13.98
N GLY A 244 5.25 -10.20 14.11
CA GLY A 244 6.22 -9.20 13.70
C GLY A 244 6.43 -9.16 12.18
N GLN A 245 7.57 -8.63 11.75
CA GLN A 245 8.00 -8.73 10.35
C GLN A 245 8.60 -10.13 10.13
N VAL A 246 8.05 -10.83 9.16
CA VAL A 246 8.44 -12.19 8.80
C VAL A 246 9.02 -12.24 7.39
N THR A 247 9.69 -13.35 7.05
CA THR A 247 10.13 -13.62 5.66
C THR A 247 8.93 -13.80 4.74
N GLU A 248 9.11 -13.60 3.44
CA GLU A 248 8.05 -13.80 2.45
C GLU A 248 7.48 -15.23 2.51
N ASP A 249 8.36 -16.25 2.54
CA ASP A 249 7.91 -17.66 2.62
C ASP A 249 7.04 -17.93 3.85
N TYR A 250 7.44 -17.42 5.02
CA TYR A 250 6.67 -17.62 6.25
C TYR A 250 5.38 -16.79 6.26
N LYS A 251 5.39 -15.58 5.68
CA LYS A 251 4.16 -14.79 5.47
C LYS A 251 3.15 -15.56 4.63
N HIS A 252 3.59 -16.10 3.49
CA HIS A 252 2.72 -16.88 2.62
C HIS A 252 2.26 -18.19 3.26
N ALA A 253 3.09 -18.82 4.11
CA ALA A 253 2.69 -20.00 4.89
C ALA A 253 1.57 -19.67 5.92
N LEU A 254 1.66 -18.53 6.59
CA LEU A 254 0.61 -18.06 7.51
C LEU A 254 -0.68 -17.75 6.77
N LEU A 255 -0.58 -17.08 5.60
CA LEU A 255 -1.74 -16.80 4.75
C LEU A 255 -2.38 -18.07 4.22
N ALA A 256 -1.58 -19.03 3.74
CA ALA A 256 -2.08 -20.32 3.23
C ALA A 256 -2.79 -21.17 4.28
N ARG A 257 -2.39 -21.05 5.57
CA ARG A 257 -3.04 -21.74 6.69
C ARG A 257 -4.36 -21.08 7.10
N ALA A 258 -4.55 -19.80 6.81
CA ALA A 258 -5.66 -19.01 7.30
C ALA A 258 -7.00 -19.43 6.66
N ASP A 259 -8.07 -19.32 7.45
CA ASP A 259 -9.45 -19.51 7.00
C ASP A 259 -10.07 -18.22 6.49
N VAL A 260 -9.79 -17.09 7.16
CA VAL A 260 -10.28 -15.75 6.81
C VAL A 260 -9.20 -14.70 7.05
N HIS A 261 -9.01 -13.81 6.09
CA HIS A 261 -8.19 -12.62 6.23
C HIS A 261 -9.04 -11.46 6.76
N LEU A 262 -8.55 -10.76 7.78
CA LEU A 262 -9.24 -9.64 8.43
C LEU A 262 -8.55 -8.31 8.09
N MET A 263 -9.28 -7.40 7.46
CA MET A 263 -8.79 -6.07 7.10
C MET A 263 -9.70 -4.97 7.67
N PRO A 264 -9.66 -4.72 9.00
CA PRO A 264 -10.53 -3.75 9.66
C PRO A 264 -10.04 -2.30 9.50
N SER A 265 -9.35 -1.99 8.43
CA SER A 265 -8.75 -0.67 8.20
C SER A 265 -9.79 0.40 7.95
N ARG A 266 -9.68 1.55 8.64
CA ARG A 266 -10.52 2.73 8.38
C ARG A 266 -10.30 3.32 6.99
N LYS A 267 -9.12 3.15 6.41
CA LYS A 267 -8.75 3.67 5.09
C LYS A 267 -7.71 2.79 4.43
N GLU A 268 -7.96 2.43 3.19
CA GLU A 268 -7.01 1.77 2.30
C GLU A 268 -6.89 2.52 0.97
N GLY A 269 -5.72 2.41 0.34
CA GLY A 269 -5.53 2.87 -1.02
C GLY A 269 -6.03 1.84 -2.04
N TRP A 270 -5.74 0.56 -1.79
CA TRP A 270 -6.14 -0.56 -2.64
C TRP A 270 -6.26 -1.88 -1.86
N GLY A 271 -5.26 -2.23 -1.02
CA GLY A 271 -5.28 -3.44 -0.22
C GLY A 271 -4.40 -4.56 -0.77
N LEU A 272 -3.07 -4.33 -0.89
CA LEU A 272 -2.12 -5.39 -1.29
C LEU A 272 -2.26 -6.66 -0.45
N ALA A 273 -2.41 -6.54 0.87
CA ALA A 273 -2.57 -7.68 1.77
C ALA A 273 -3.82 -8.52 1.47
N VAL A 274 -4.88 -7.89 0.93
CA VAL A 274 -6.07 -8.61 0.44
C VAL A 274 -5.70 -9.54 -0.70
N MET A 275 -4.92 -9.04 -1.67
CA MET A 275 -4.51 -9.84 -2.82
C MET A 275 -3.51 -10.93 -2.44
N GLU A 276 -2.61 -10.66 -1.49
CA GLU A 276 -1.69 -11.66 -0.96
C GLU A 276 -2.44 -12.81 -0.27
N ALA A 277 -3.49 -12.53 0.49
CA ALA A 277 -4.39 -13.54 1.05
C ALA A 277 -5.19 -14.28 -0.05
N ALA A 278 -5.71 -13.53 -1.01
CA ALA A 278 -6.49 -14.05 -2.13
C ALA A 278 -5.71 -15.05 -3.00
N GLN A 279 -4.38 -14.86 -3.19
CA GLN A 279 -3.54 -15.83 -3.89
C GLN A 279 -3.60 -17.26 -3.28
N HIS A 280 -3.85 -17.34 -1.97
CA HIS A 280 -4.03 -18.60 -1.26
C HIS A 280 -5.50 -19.07 -1.20
N GLY A 281 -6.41 -18.35 -1.84
CA GLY A 281 -7.84 -18.64 -1.78
C GLY A 281 -8.45 -18.34 -0.42
N VAL A 282 -7.90 -17.36 0.30
CA VAL A 282 -8.39 -16.89 1.60
C VAL A 282 -9.24 -15.65 1.38
N PRO A 283 -10.56 -15.71 1.66
CA PRO A 283 -11.44 -14.56 1.49
C PRO A 283 -11.16 -13.51 2.56
N THR A 284 -11.36 -12.24 2.22
CA THR A 284 -11.20 -11.12 3.14
C THR A 284 -12.54 -10.65 3.69
N VAL A 285 -12.59 -10.38 5.00
CA VAL A 285 -13.60 -9.53 5.61
C VAL A 285 -12.95 -8.18 5.92
N GLY A 286 -13.55 -7.09 5.45
CA GLY A 286 -13.01 -5.74 5.61
C GLY A 286 -14.08 -4.66 5.62
N TYR A 287 -13.66 -3.43 5.95
CA TYR A 287 -14.54 -2.27 5.78
C TYR A 287 -14.52 -1.78 4.33
N ALA A 288 -15.68 -1.31 3.86
CA ALA A 288 -15.85 -0.76 2.52
C ALA A 288 -15.19 0.63 2.34
N PHE A 289 -14.04 0.87 2.98
CA PHE A 289 -13.32 2.14 2.96
C PHE A 289 -12.03 2.06 2.15
N GLY A 290 -12.17 1.84 0.83
CA GLY A 290 -11.05 1.75 -0.11
C GLY A 290 -10.67 0.32 -0.50
N LEU A 291 -11.49 -0.68 -0.16
CA LEU A 291 -11.30 -2.08 -0.55
C LEU A 291 -12.17 -2.53 -1.72
N GLN A 292 -13.06 -1.68 -2.24
CA GLN A 292 -14.02 -2.07 -3.30
C GLN A 292 -13.35 -2.42 -4.64
N ASP A 293 -12.08 -2.05 -4.82
CA ASP A 293 -11.31 -2.42 -6.02
C ASP A 293 -10.54 -3.74 -5.83
N SER A 294 -10.40 -4.22 -4.58
CA SER A 294 -9.69 -5.46 -4.24
C SER A 294 -10.58 -6.54 -3.65
N VAL A 295 -11.79 -6.18 -3.22
CA VAL A 295 -12.81 -7.12 -2.73
C VAL A 295 -14.13 -6.82 -3.45
N ILE A 296 -14.65 -7.80 -4.17
CA ILE A 296 -16.00 -7.77 -4.73
C ILE A 296 -16.92 -8.37 -3.66
N ASP A 297 -17.76 -7.51 -3.06
CA ASP A 297 -18.60 -7.89 -1.93
C ASP A 297 -19.56 -9.04 -2.29
N GLY A 298 -19.58 -10.10 -1.47
CA GLY A 298 -20.38 -11.31 -1.68
C GLY A 298 -19.82 -12.28 -2.75
N GLU A 299 -18.75 -11.90 -3.48
CA GLU A 299 -18.12 -12.72 -4.52
C GLU A 299 -16.71 -13.15 -4.13
N THR A 300 -15.83 -12.22 -3.73
CA THR A 300 -14.42 -12.52 -3.38
C THR A 300 -14.11 -12.30 -1.91
N GLY A 301 -15.07 -11.79 -1.15
CA GLY A 301 -14.96 -11.51 0.27
C GLY A 301 -16.24 -10.83 0.77
N VAL A 302 -16.17 -10.24 1.95
CA VAL A 302 -17.31 -9.54 2.57
C VAL A 302 -16.86 -8.14 2.99
N LEU A 303 -17.59 -7.12 2.51
CA LEU A 303 -17.39 -5.73 2.89
C LEU A 303 -18.51 -5.26 3.82
N VAL A 304 -18.13 -4.75 4.98
CA VAL A 304 -19.06 -4.19 5.97
C VAL A 304 -18.89 -2.69 6.09
N GLN A 305 -19.94 -2.00 6.58
CA GLN A 305 -19.93 -0.54 6.74
C GLN A 305 -19.66 -0.11 8.17
N ARG A 306 -20.06 -0.94 9.14
CA ARG A 306 -20.05 -0.63 10.57
C ARG A 306 -19.32 -1.68 11.36
N GLU A 307 -18.78 -1.28 12.51
CA GLU A 307 -18.00 -2.15 13.40
C GLU A 307 -18.81 -3.35 13.91
N GLU A 308 -20.06 -3.14 14.28
CA GLU A 308 -20.94 -4.20 14.78
C GLU A 308 -21.23 -5.30 13.75
N GLU A 309 -21.00 -5.04 12.46
CA GLU A 309 -21.19 -6.01 11.37
C GLU A 309 -19.95 -6.89 11.15
N PHE A 310 -18.76 -6.45 11.66
CA PHE A 310 -17.50 -7.08 11.31
C PHE A 310 -17.38 -8.52 11.85
N ALA A 311 -17.54 -8.73 13.16
CA ALA A 311 -17.47 -10.07 13.74
C ALA A 311 -18.59 -11.01 13.25
N PRO A 312 -19.86 -10.58 13.06
CA PRO A 312 -20.89 -11.38 12.38
C PRO A 312 -20.50 -11.83 10.97
N ALA A 313 -19.90 -10.96 10.16
CA ALA A 313 -19.44 -11.30 8.82
C ALA A 313 -18.31 -12.36 8.82
N VAL A 314 -17.39 -12.26 9.76
CA VAL A 314 -16.35 -13.30 9.93
C VAL A 314 -16.98 -14.60 10.39
N ARG A 315 -17.88 -14.58 11.37
CA ARG A 315 -18.59 -15.77 11.86
C ARG A 315 -19.35 -16.48 10.75
N MET A 316 -20.03 -15.74 9.87
CA MET A 316 -20.73 -16.32 8.71
C MET A 316 -19.77 -17.16 7.83
N LEU A 317 -18.54 -16.68 7.58
CA LEU A 317 -17.54 -17.42 6.81
C LEU A 317 -16.94 -18.59 7.59
N VAL A 318 -16.86 -18.49 8.91
CA VAL A 318 -16.39 -19.57 9.79
C VAL A 318 -17.42 -20.72 9.82
N ASP A 319 -18.69 -20.38 9.98
CA ASP A 319 -19.80 -21.33 10.14
C ASP A 319 -20.22 -21.99 8.80
N ASP A 320 -19.91 -21.35 7.64
CA ASP A 320 -20.16 -21.90 6.31
C ASP A 320 -18.87 -22.13 5.51
N PRO A 321 -18.24 -23.32 5.61
CA PRO A 321 -17.03 -23.65 4.88
C PRO A 321 -17.24 -23.72 3.34
N LEU A 322 -18.47 -23.93 2.85
CA LEU A 322 -18.75 -23.97 1.41
C LEU A 322 -18.74 -22.55 0.85
N LEU A 323 -19.41 -21.61 1.52
CA LEU A 323 -19.38 -20.18 1.18
C LEU A 323 -17.94 -19.68 1.23
N ARG A 324 -17.21 -19.95 2.33
CA ARG A 324 -15.81 -19.55 2.50
C ARG A 324 -14.93 -20.02 1.33
N ARG A 325 -15.01 -21.29 0.93
CA ARG A 325 -14.25 -21.84 -0.21
C ARG A 325 -14.67 -21.19 -1.53
N ARG A 326 -15.96 -20.96 -1.75
CA ARG A 326 -16.45 -20.29 -2.96
C ARG A 326 -15.87 -18.88 -3.09
N LEU A 327 -15.95 -18.08 -2.04
CA LEU A 327 -15.40 -16.70 -2.05
C LEU A 327 -13.87 -16.72 -2.18
N GLY A 328 -13.20 -17.64 -1.51
CA GLY A 328 -11.74 -17.78 -1.61
C GLY A 328 -11.27 -18.18 -3.01
N HIS A 329 -12.01 -19.07 -3.70
CA HIS A 329 -11.72 -19.43 -5.10
C HIS A 329 -11.84 -18.21 -6.01
N ALA A 330 -12.95 -17.49 -5.94
CA ALA A 330 -13.16 -16.28 -6.73
C ALA A 330 -12.12 -15.17 -6.41
N ALA A 331 -11.73 -15.05 -5.13
CA ALA A 331 -10.68 -14.14 -4.72
C ALA A 331 -9.33 -14.47 -5.39
N ARG A 332 -8.98 -15.77 -5.48
CA ARG A 332 -7.76 -16.23 -6.15
C ARG A 332 -7.80 -15.93 -7.65
N GLU A 333 -8.93 -16.15 -8.30
CA GLU A 333 -9.12 -15.80 -9.72
C GLU A 333 -8.95 -14.30 -9.94
N LEU A 334 -9.54 -13.47 -9.08
CA LEU A 334 -9.38 -12.03 -9.12
C LEU A 334 -7.90 -11.62 -8.94
N ALA A 335 -7.21 -12.17 -7.93
CA ALA A 335 -5.80 -11.86 -7.68
C ALA A 335 -4.89 -12.19 -8.88
N ALA A 336 -5.17 -13.27 -9.59
CA ALA A 336 -4.43 -13.67 -10.79
C ALA A 336 -4.56 -12.69 -11.97
N THR A 337 -5.53 -11.78 -11.93
CA THR A 337 -5.69 -10.75 -12.97
C THR A 337 -4.70 -9.58 -12.83
N PHE A 338 -4.12 -9.40 -11.63
CA PHE A 338 -3.19 -8.32 -11.31
C PHE A 338 -1.74 -8.79 -11.36
N SER A 339 -0.91 -8.11 -12.12
CA SER A 339 0.54 -8.38 -12.16
C SER A 339 1.32 -7.08 -12.29
N TRP A 340 2.57 -7.10 -11.83
CA TRP A 340 3.48 -5.95 -11.95
C TRP A 340 3.86 -5.65 -13.40
N GLU A 341 3.82 -6.66 -14.28
CA GLU A 341 4.02 -6.49 -15.71
C GLU A 341 2.91 -5.63 -16.33
N LYS A 342 1.65 -5.91 -15.99
CA LYS A 342 0.51 -5.10 -16.45
C LYS A 342 0.55 -3.68 -15.89
N THR A 343 0.87 -3.54 -14.60
CA THR A 343 1.02 -2.23 -13.95
C THR A 343 2.14 -1.43 -14.60
N GLY A 344 3.30 -2.05 -14.80
CA GLY A 344 4.46 -1.44 -15.42
C GLY A 344 4.20 -1.01 -16.86
N ALA A 345 3.59 -1.88 -17.67
CA ALA A 345 3.27 -1.58 -19.08
C ALA A 345 2.32 -0.38 -19.22
N ARG A 346 1.26 -0.33 -18.41
CA ARG A 346 0.34 0.83 -18.39
C ARG A 346 1.03 2.11 -17.96
N PHE A 347 1.97 1.99 -17.00
CA PHE A 347 2.75 3.14 -16.53
C PHE A 347 3.72 3.62 -17.62
N GLU A 348 4.40 2.71 -18.31
CA GLU A 348 5.30 3.01 -19.43
C GLU A 348 4.56 3.75 -20.53
N GLU A 349 3.41 3.22 -20.98
CA GLU A 349 2.57 3.85 -22.00
C GLU A 349 2.19 5.29 -21.66
N LEU A 350 1.80 5.52 -20.39
CA LEU A 350 1.45 6.85 -19.88
C LEU A 350 2.68 7.78 -19.90
N LEU A 351 3.83 7.33 -19.41
CA LEU A 351 5.05 8.15 -19.40
C LEU A 351 5.51 8.51 -20.82
N GLU A 352 5.44 7.57 -21.75
CA GLU A 352 5.76 7.84 -23.17
C GLU A 352 4.81 8.86 -23.79
N ALA A 353 3.50 8.77 -23.48
CA ALA A 353 2.52 9.74 -23.96
C ALA A 353 2.83 11.16 -23.46
N GLU A 354 3.21 11.30 -22.18
CA GLU A 354 3.61 12.58 -21.59
C GLU A 354 4.85 13.18 -22.27
N VAL A 355 5.86 12.36 -22.54
CA VAL A 355 7.08 12.81 -23.23
C VAL A 355 6.78 13.21 -24.66
N ARG A 356 5.95 12.44 -25.40
CA ARG A 356 5.55 12.77 -26.78
C ARG A 356 4.76 14.09 -26.85
N THR A 357 3.81 14.29 -25.93
CA THR A 357 2.98 15.51 -25.89
C THR A 357 3.82 16.78 -25.68
N ARG A 358 4.88 16.68 -24.90
CA ARG A 358 5.74 17.83 -24.60
C ARG A 358 6.73 18.17 -25.73
N ARG A 359 7.09 17.21 -26.56
CA ARG A 359 8.01 17.43 -27.72
C ARG A 359 7.31 18.09 -28.93
N ARG A 360 5.98 18.12 -28.91
CA ARG A 360 5.11 18.86 -29.85
C ARG A 360 4.83 20.27 -29.32
#